data_479f58692851488b7e8cb7bf09964a20
#
_entry.id   479f58692851488b7e8cb7bf09964a20
#
_cell.length_a   1.000
_cell.length_b   1.000
_cell.length_c   1.000
_cell.angle_alpha   90.00
_cell.angle_beta   90.00
_cell.angle_gamma   90.00
#
_symmetry.space_group_name_H-M   'P 1'
#
loop_
_entity.id
_entity.type
_entity.pdbx_description
1 polymer ?
#
loop_
_entity_poly.entity_id
_entity_poly.type
_entity_poly.pdbx_seq_one_letter_code
_entity_poly.pdbx_strand_id
1 'polypeptide(L)'
;MTSSPQPPHEPHPNHDRGLEFDLSTLLSRRSLGMFLGAGTAAALAACTPGGSATGSATASTGSASTGSTPASSGTAAATGTPLASASPTLTRAIAECGVEIPAETAGPYPGDGSNGPNVLAASGVVRQDITASFGTSSTRVDGVPLTVTLTLLDNANGCTPLAGAAVYAWHCDKDGKYSMYDAGLKNENYLRGVQEADANGQVTFQTIFPGAYSGRWPHIHFEVFESMDNATAAGQVLAVSQIALTDAACKDVYASAGYESSARNFPRTTLTSDNVFGDDGGIYQLATRSGSASGG
;
A
#
# COMPACT_ATOMS: atom_id res chain seq x y z
N MET A 1 43.85 -23.65 -8.94
CA MET A 1 42.65 -23.85 -8.10
C MET A 1 41.46 -23.37 -8.92
N THR A 2 40.77 -24.32 -9.53
CA THR A 2 39.60 -24.04 -10.39
C THR A 2 38.38 -23.94 -9.48
N SER A 3 37.82 -22.74 -9.36
CA SER A 3 36.53 -22.50 -8.66
C SER A 3 35.41 -23.19 -9.45
N SER A 4 34.75 -24.15 -8.84
CA SER A 4 33.56 -24.77 -9.41
C SER A 4 32.44 -23.73 -9.49
N PRO A 5 31.67 -23.70 -10.58
CA PRO A 5 30.51 -22.80 -10.66
C PRO A 5 29.50 -23.20 -9.60
N GLN A 6 29.04 -22.20 -8.83
CA GLN A 6 27.96 -22.35 -7.84
C GLN A 6 26.67 -22.67 -8.59
N PRO A 7 25.88 -23.66 -8.13
CA PRO A 7 24.60 -23.96 -8.79
C PRO A 7 23.65 -22.75 -8.71
N PRO A 8 22.76 -22.57 -9.69
CA PRO A 8 21.77 -21.50 -9.66
C PRO A 8 20.92 -21.62 -8.39
N HIS A 9 20.78 -20.52 -7.65
CA HIS A 9 19.96 -20.47 -6.45
C HIS A 9 18.50 -20.72 -6.83
N GLU A 10 17.92 -21.79 -6.30
CA GLU A 10 16.49 -22.02 -6.41
C GLU A 10 15.73 -20.96 -5.58
N PRO A 11 14.70 -20.32 -6.15
CA PRO A 11 13.83 -19.41 -5.40
C PRO A 11 13.10 -20.16 -4.29
N HIS A 12 12.68 -19.43 -3.23
CA HIS A 12 11.89 -20.02 -2.15
C HIS A 12 10.65 -20.72 -2.74
N PRO A 13 10.26 -21.92 -2.25
CA PRO A 13 9.15 -22.69 -2.83
C PRO A 13 7.81 -21.95 -2.88
N ASN A 14 7.66 -20.86 -2.14
CA ASN A 14 6.48 -19.99 -2.17
C ASN A 14 6.65 -18.75 -3.06
N HIS A 15 7.82 -18.54 -3.69
CA HIS A 15 8.14 -17.36 -4.49
C HIS A 15 7.16 -17.13 -5.66
N ASP A 16 6.64 -18.19 -6.24
CA ASP A 16 5.72 -18.14 -7.38
C ASP A 16 4.31 -18.66 -7.05
N ARG A 17 3.96 -18.81 -5.76
CA ARG A 17 2.66 -19.34 -5.36
C ARG A 17 1.53 -18.31 -5.43
N GLY A 18 1.86 -17.03 -5.65
CA GLY A 18 0.93 -15.95 -5.99
C GLY A 18 -0.38 -15.98 -5.21
N LEU A 19 -1.47 -15.89 -5.92
CA LEU A 19 -2.85 -15.74 -5.45
C LEU A 19 -3.31 -16.74 -4.36
N GLU A 20 -2.97 -18.02 -4.47
CA GLU A 20 -3.45 -19.03 -3.51
C GLU A 20 -2.87 -18.87 -2.11
N PHE A 21 -1.61 -18.49 -2.02
CA PHE A 21 -0.95 -18.31 -0.73
C PHE A 21 -1.41 -17.01 -0.05
N ASP A 22 -1.53 -15.94 -0.82
CA ASP A 22 -1.98 -14.62 -0.32
C ASP A 22 -3.46 -14.69 0.13
N LEU A 23 -4.33 -15.37 -0.61
CA LEU A 23 -5.73 -15.60 -0.22
C LEU A 23 -5.86 -16.39 1.08
N SER A 24 -5.02 -17.38 1.33
CA SER A 24 -5.07 -18.16 2.56
C SER A 24 -4.70 -17.34 3.80
N THR A 25 -3.76 -16.41 3.67
CA THR A 25 -3.39 -15.48 4.74
C THR A 25 -4.46 -14.42 5.00
N LEU A 26 -5.10 -13.89 3.95
CA LEU A 26 -6.25 -12.98 4.05
C LEU A 26 -7.45 -13.61 4.77
N LEU A 27 -7.81 -14.84 4.39
CA LEU A 27 -8.92 -15.57 5.00
C LEU A 27 -8.66 -15.88 6.49
N SER A 28 -7.43 -16.20 6.87
CA SER A 28 -7.05 -16.47 8.25
C SER A 28 -7.23 -15.25 9.17
N ARG A 29 -6.85 -14.04 8.71
CA ARG A 29 -6.97 -12.79 9.48
C ARG A 29 -8.40 -12.27 9.56
N ARG A 30 -9.18 -12.35 8.47
CA ARG A 30 -10.60 -11.98 8.47
C ARG A 30 -11.45 -12.91 9.35
N SER A 31 -11.12 -14.19 9.44
CA SER A 31 -11.81 -15.14 10.32
C SER A 31 -11.60 -14.84 11.80
N LEU A 32 -10.46 -14.31 12.19
CA LEU A 32 -10.19 -13.93 13.57
C LEU A 32 -10.99 -12.69 14.01
N GLY A 33 -11.20 -11.73 13.12
CA GLY A 33 -12.03 -10.54 13.38
C GLY A 33 -13.53 -10.86 13.50
N MET A 34 -14.04 -11.88 12.80
CA MET A 34 -15.44 -12.27 12.85
C MET A 34 -15.80 -13.07 14.13
N PHE A 35 -14.86 -13.76 14.74
CA PHE A 35 -15.15 -14.53 15.96
C PHE A 35 -15.21 -13.70 17.24
N LEU A 36 -14.70 -12.48 17.25
CA LEU A 36 -14.79 -11.57 18.41
C LEU A 36 -16.05 -10.70 18.42
N GLY A 37 -16.84 -10.69 17.33
CA GLY A 37 -18.10 -9.92 17.22
C GLY A 37 -19.40 -10.70 17.47
N ALA A 38 -19.34 -12.02 17.66
CA ALA A 38 -20.53 -12.88 17.77
C ALA A 38 -20.75 -13.46 19.19
N GLY A 39 -20.61 -12.65 20.21
CA GLY A 39 -20.87 -13.05 21.59
C GLY A 39 -21.68 -11.99 22.34
N THR A 40 -22.97 -12.01 22.20
CA THR A 40 -24.06 -11.68 23.13
C THR A 40 -25.27 -11.06 22.42
N ALA A 41 -26.16 -11.88 21.90
CA ALA A 41 -27.59 -11.56 21.80
C ALA A 41 -28.39 -12.86 21.71
N ALA A 42 -28.70 -13.44 22.85
CA ALA A 42 -29.74 -14.46 22.97
C ALA A 42 -30.77 -13.99 23.97
N ALA A 43 -32.01 -14.10 23.52
CA ALA A 43 -33.25 -14.09 24.28
C ALA A 43 -33.90 -12.75 24.64
N LEU A 44 -35.00 -12.46 23.97
CA LEU A 44 -36.34 -12.55 24.57
C LEU A 44 -37.41 -12.45 23.46
N ALA A 45 -38.20 -13.49 23.42
CA ALA A 45 -39.35 -13.64 22.55
C ALA A 45 -40.60 -13.03 23.23
N ALA A 46 -41.57 -12.73 22.38
CA ALA A 46 -43.02 -12.83 22.59
C ALA A 46 -43.84 -11.57 22.64
N CYS A 47 -44.88 -11.65 21.79
CA CYS A 47 -46.23 -11.13 21.85
C CYS A 47 -46.58 -9.97 20.88
N THR A 48 -47.19 -10.40 19.80
CA THR A 48 -48.26 -9.69 19.01
C THR A 48 -49.59 -9.65 19.80
N PRO A 49 -50.69 -8.97 19.41
CA PRO A 49 -51.07 -8.40 18.08
C PRO A 49 -51.85 -7.07 18.09
N GLY A 50 -52.03 -6.50 16.89
CA GLY A 50 -53.30 -5.89 16.50
C GLY A 50 -53.41 -4.36 16.43
N GLY A 51 -53.86 -3.85 15.25
CA GLY A 51 -54.51 -2.55 15.16
C GLY A 51 -54.26 -1.80 13.84
N SER A 52 -55.17 -2.00 12.88
CA SER A 52 -55.34 -1.18 11.67
C SER A 52 -55.85 0.20 11.99
N ALA A 53 -55.42 1.23 11.23
CA ALA A 53 -56.30 2.30 10.78
C ALA A 53 -55.65 3.17 9.69
N THR A 54 -56.33 3.25 8.65
CA THR A 54 -56.43 4.12 7.47
C THR A 54 -56.39 5.64 7.76
N GLY A 55 -55.88 6.41 6.77
CA GLY A 55 -56.05 7.86 6.73
C GLY A 55 -55.34 8.54 5.57
N SER A 56 -56.09 8.79 4.55
CA SER A 56 -55.99 9.48 3.27
C SER A 56 -55.32 10.87 3.25
N ALA A 57 -54.64 11.08 2.16
CA ALA A 57 -54.61 12.20 1.20
C ALA A 57 -54.79 13.66 1.66
N THR A 58 -53.91 14.54 1.16
CA THR A 58 -54.35 15.63 0.27
C THR A 58 -53.16 16.28 -0.47
N ALA A 59 -53.35 16.45 -1.77
CA ALA A 59 -52.48 17.20 -2.68
C ALA A 59 -52.78 18.70 -2.57
N SER A 60 -51.82 19.55 -2.87
CA SER A 60 -52.08 20.93 -3.26
C SER A 60 -51.08 21.44 -4.28
N THR A 61 -51.62 21.82 -5.39
CA THR A 61 -51.04 22.43 -6.60
C THR A 61 -50.88 23.95 -6.47
N GLY A 62 -49.97 24.55 -7.23
CA GLY A 62 -49.90 25.99 -7.50
C GLY A 62 -48.55 26.40 -8.09
N SER A 63 -48.44 26.52 -9.30
CA SER A 63 -48.62 27.46 -10.39
C SER A 63 -47.52 28.48 -10.55
N ALA A 64 -47.10 28.57 -11.78
CA ALA A 64 -46.09 29.34 -12.48
C ALA A 64 -46.16 30.88 -12.36
N SER A 65 -45.01 31.53 -12.61
CA SER A 65 -45.01 32.83 -13.29
C SER A 65 -43.70 33.09 -14.03
N THR A 66 -43.88 33.50 -15.25
CA THR A 66 -43.01 33.90 -16.33
C THR A 66 -42.41 35.29 -16.13
N GLY A 67 -41.18 35.51 -16.62
CA GLY A 67 -40.61 36.86 -16.73
C GLY A 67 -39.39 36.92 -17.66
N SER A 68 -39.54 37.65 -18.72
CA SER A 68 -38.75 37.78 -19.95
C SER A 68 -37.40 38.49 -19.83
N THR A 69 -36.51 38.16 -20.79
CA THR A 69 -35.27 38.83 -21.21
C THR A 69 -35.41 40.30 -21.58
N PRO A 70 -34.30 41.11 -21.72
CA PRO A 70 -33.63 41.16 -22.99
C PRO A 70 -32.08 41.24 -22.97
N ALA A 71 -31.52 41.01 -24.16
CA ALA A 71 -30.15 40.92 -24.55
C ALA A 71 -29.38 42.28 -24.51
N SER A 72 -28.06 42.19 -24.33
CA SER A 72 -27.16 43.20 -24.87
C SER A 72 -25.84 42.58 -25.32
N SER A 73 -25.47 42.87 -26.54
CA SER A 73 -24.32 42.42 -27.29
C SER A 73 -23.03 43.11 -26.83
N GLY A 74 -21.98 42.37 -26.67
CA GLY A 74 -20.64 42.91 -26.48
C GLY A 74 -19.58 41.91 -27.00
N THR A 75 -19.11 42.17 -28.21
CA THR A 75 -18.00 41.40 -28.85
C THR A 75 -16.66 41.85 -28.25
N ALA A 76 -15.94 40.90 -27.63
CA ALA A 76 -14.53 41.05 -27.36
C ALA A 76 -13.80 39.76 -27.73
N ALA A 77 -12.91 39.86 -28.69
CA ALA A 77 -12.00 38.78 -29.11
C ALA A 77 -11.01 38.51 -27.99
N ALA A 78 -11.00 37.29 -27.48
CA ALA A 78 -9.98 36.79 -26.58
C ALA A 78 -9.16 35.73 -27.33
N THR A 79 -7.91 36.03 -27.55
CA THR A 79 -6.86 35.11 -27.97
C THR A 79 -6.79 33.90 -27.09
N GLY A 80 -7.16 32.73 -27.62
CA GLY A 80 -7.13 31.47 -26.92
C GLY A 80 -5.69 31.00 -26.71
N THR A 81 -5.27 30.97 -25.46
CA THR A 81 -4.16 30.13 -25.00
C THR A 81 -4.67 28.68 -24.95
N PRO A 82 -3.94 27.69 -25.48
CA PRO A 82 -4.39 26.32 -25.37
C PRO A 82 -4.37 25.89 -23.88
N LEU A 83 -5.53 25.59 -23.35
CA LEU A 83 -5.64 24.90 -22.07
C LEU A 83 -4.93 23.56 -22.23
N ALA A 84 -3.82 23.37 -21.52
CA ALA A 84 -3.27 22.09 -21.25
C ALA A 84 -4.38 21.26 -20.56
N SER A 85 -4.79 20.18 -21.22
CA SER A 85 -5.72 19.20 -20.67
C SER A 85 -5.03 18.56 -19.48
N ALA A 86 -5.28 19.06 -18.29
CA ALA A 86 -4.88 18.39 -17.05
C ALA A 86 -5.69 17.11 -16.98
N SER A 87 -5.03 15.97 -17.13
CA SER A 87 -5.59 14.67 -16.76
C SER A 87 -6.11 14.77 -15.33
N PRO A 88 -7.29 14.23 -15.01
CA PRO A 88 -7.80 14.25 -13.65
C PRO A 88 -6.79 13.53 -12.75
N THR A 89 -6.29 14.27 -11.82
CA THR A 89 -5.21 13.89 -10.93
C THR A 89 -5.73 12.83 -9.97
N LEU A 90 -5.28 11.60 -10.10
CA LEU A 90 -5.42 10.51 -9.11
C LEU A 90 -4.92 10.91 -7.69
N THR A 91 -4.14 11.97 -7.60
CA THR A 91 -3.65 12.59 -6.37
C THR A 91 -4.75 13.05 -5.40
N ARG A 92 -6.01 13.09 -5.83
CA ARG A 92 -7.08 13.67 -5.04
C ARG A 92 -7.70 12.70 -4.02
N ALA A 93 -7.66 11.41 -4.28
CA ALA A 93 -8.27 10.41 -3.38
C ALA A 93 -7.49 10.24 -2.06
N ILE A 94 -6.15 10.40 -2.12
CA ILE A 94 -5.26 10.22 -0.95
C ILE A 94 -5.26 11.45 -0.02
N ALA A 95 -5.71 12.60 -0.53
CA ALA A 95 -5.71 13.86 0.23
C ALA A 95 -7.05 14.18 0.90
N GLU A 96 -8.09 13.36 0.71
CA GLU A 96 -9.38 13.59 1.33
C GLU A 96 -9.45 12.90 2.68
N CYS A 97 -9.57 13.69 3.74
CA CYS A 97 -9.87 13.18 5.07
C CYS A 97 -11.14 12.32 5.04
N GLY A 98 -11.08 11.15 5.63
CA GLY A 98 -12.20 10.20 5.67
C GLY A 98 -12.05 9.02 4.71
N VAL A 99 -11.02 8.99 3.87
CA VAL A 99 -10.70 7.83 3.06
C VAL A 99 -9.52 7.09 3.70
N GLU A 100 -9.78 5.90 4.21
CA GLU A 100 -8.76 5.03 4.77
C GLU A 100 -8.11 4.19 3.67
N ILE A 101 -6.78 4.03 3.72
CA ILE A 101 -6.09 3.11 2.82
C ILE A 101 -6.61 1.68 3.06
N PRO A 102 -6.94 0.90 2.02
CA PRO A 102 -7.41 -0.47 2.19
C PRO A 102 -6.43 -1.33 2.99
N ALA A 103 -6.99 -2.16 3.89
CA ALA A 103 -6.20 -3.15 4.60
C ALA A 103 -5.85 -4.31 3.66
N GLU A 104 -4.55 -4.58 3.53
CA GLU A 104 -4.04 -5.60 2.64
C GLU A 104 -3.30 -6.71 3.40
N THR A 105 -2.99 -7.78 2.68
CA THR A 105 -2.16 -8.85 3.25
C THR A 105 -0.73 -8.39 3.48
N ALA A 106 -0.12 -8.83 4.59
CA ALA A 106 1.33 -8.71 4.79
C ALA A 106 2.12 -9.62 3.84
N GLY A 107 1.45 -10.51 3.11
CA GLY A 107 2.08 -11.46 2.21
C GLY A 107 2.88 -12.56 2.93
N PRO A 108 3.62 -13.37 2.16
CA PRO A 108 4.36 -14.51 2.71
C PRO A 108 5.70 -14.13 3.35
N TYR A 109 6.17 -12.88 3.21
CA TYR A 109 7.54 -12.50 3.59
C TYR A 109 7.63 -11.28 4.53
N PRO A 110 6.78 -11.16 5.56
CA PRO A 110 6.73 -9.96 6.39
C PRO A 110 7.99 -9.79 7.26
N GLY A 111 8.57 -10.88 7.79
CA GLY A 111 9.70 -10.78 8.72
C GLY A 111 9.35 -10.20 10.08
N ASP A 112 8.09 -10.19 10.46
CA ASP A 112 7.50 -9.67 11.70
C ASP A 112 7.25 -10.77 12.75
N GLY A 113 7.59 -12.01 12.43
CA GLY A 113 7.35 -13.19 13.26
C GLY A 113 6.03 -13.90 12.96
N SER A 114 5.11 -13.32 12.19
CA SER A 114 3.83 -13.95 11.83
C SER A 114 4.00 -15.11 10.85
N ASN A 115 5.09 -15.13 10.09
CA ASN A 115 5.42 -16.17 9.12
C ASN A 115 6.91 -16.54 9.17
N GLY A 116 7.40 -16.94 10.35
CA GLY A 116 8.75 -17.44 10.59
C GLY A 116 9.69 -16.37 11.16
N PRO A 117 10.65 -15.82 10.42
CA PRO A 117 11.62 -14.87 10.95
C PRO A 117 10.98 -13.60 11.51
N ASN A 118 11.62 -13.02 12.56
CA ASN A 118 11.23 -11.75 13.15
C ASN A 118 12.45 -10.82 13.19
N VAL A 119 12.35 -9.67 12.52
CA VAL A 119 13.39 -8.63 12.51
C VAL A 119 13.04 -7.45 13.41
N LEU A 120 11.79 -7.31 13.85
CA LEU A 120 11.31 -6.12 14.54
C LEU A 120 11.98 -5.93 15.90
N ALA A 121 12.29 -7.01 16.61
CA ALA A 121 13.02 -6.95 17.89
C ALA A 121 14.55 -6.85 17.72
N ALA A 122 15.07 -6.85 16.50
CA ALA A 122 16.51 -6.86 16.26
C ALA A 122 17.10 -5.45 16.38
N SER A 123 18.20 -5.32 17.14
CA SER A 123 18.94 -4.06 17.22
C SER A 123 19.45 -3.66 15.83
N GLY A 124 19.05 -2.47 15.37
CA GLY A 124 19.38 -1.95 14.04
C GLY A 124 18.22 -1.93 13.05
N VAL A 125 17.03 -2.47 13.41
CA VAL A 125 15.82 -2.37 12.57
C VAL A 125 15.30 -0.94 12.45
N VAL A 126 15.49 -0.12 13.49
CA VAL A 126 15.11 1.31 13.49
C VAL A 126 16.13 2.08 12.68
N ARG A 127 15.79 2.41 11.44
CA ARG A 127 16.71 3.04 10.49
C ARG A 127 15.99 3.65 9.30
N GLN A 128 16.56 4.70 8.74
CA GLN A 128 16.07 5.35 7.53
C GLN A 128 16.60 4.68 6.26
N ASP A 129 17.91 4.43 6.18
CA ASP A 129 18.53 3.72 5.05
C ASP A 129 18.36 2.21 5.26
N ILE A 130 17.51 1.60 4.43
CA ILE A 130 17.23 0.18 4.47
C ILE A 130 17.97 -0.62 3.38
N THR A 131 18.88 0.01 2.62
CA THR A 131 19.59 -0.63 1.51
C THR A 131 20.65 -1.64 1.93
N ALA A 132 21.06 -1.66 3.19
CA ALA A 132 22.04 -2.61 3.70
C ALA A 132 21.45 -3.52 4.77
N SER A 133 22.00 -4.71 4.92
CA SER A 133 21.77 -5.57 6.09
C SER A 133 22.41 -4.95 7.33
N PHE A 134 22.00 -5.40 8.50
CA PHE A 134 22.57 -5.03 9.80
C PHE A 134 22.76 -6.24 10.72
N GLY A 135 23.49 -6.06 11.81
CA GLY A 135 23.79 -7.14 12.76
C GLY A 135 24.93 -8.03 12.25
N THR A 136 24.63 -9.27 11.89
CA THR A 136 25.64 -10.24 11.45
C THR A 136 26.05 -10.10 9.99
N SER A 137 25.29 -9.39 9.18
CA SER A 137 25.61 -9.08 7.78
C SER A 137 25.68 -7.57 7.57
N SER A 138 26.49 -7.16 6.59
CA SER A 138 26.60 -5.78 6.11
C SER A 138 26.41 -5.69 4.60
N THR A 139 25.82 -6.71 3.98
CA THR A 139 25.50 -6.73 2.54
C THR A 139 24.65 -5.55 2.18
N ARG A 140 25.06 -4.78 1.18
CA ARG A 140 24.28 -3.68 0.59
C ARG A 140 23.73 -4.13 -0.76
N VAL A 141 22.45 -3.91 -0.98
CA VAL A 141 21.81 -4.21 -2.25
C VAL A 141 22.10 -3.13 -3.29
N ASP A 142 22.09 -3.56 -4.53
CA ASP A 142 22.22 -2.75 -5.74
C ASP A 142 20.84 -2.45 -6.32
N GLY A 143 20.66 -1.28 -6.90
CA GLY A 143 19.41 -0.92 -7.56
C GLY A 143 19.31 0.58 -7.80
N VAL A 144 18.27 1.00 -8.51
CA VAL A 144 17.96 2.42 -8.70
C VAL A 144 17.54 3.00 -7.35
N PRO A 145 18.21 4.05 -6.86
CA PRO A 145 17.85 4.68 -5.59
C PRO A 145 16.39 5.15 -5.56
N LEU A 146 15.73 4.96 -4.43
CA LEU A 146 14.36 5.39 -4.20
C LEU A 146 14.24 5.97 -2.79
N THR A 147 13.59 7.13 -2.69
CA THR A 147 13.13 7.67 -1.42
C THR A 147 11.62 7.49 -1.33
N VAL A 148 11.16 6.84 -0.27
CA VAL A 148 9.74 6.62 0.01
C VAL A 148 9.36 7.45 1.21
N THR A 149 8.35 8.31 1.06
CA THR A 149 7.78 9.09 2.15
C THR A 149 6.31 8.74 2.33
N LEU A 150 5.90 8.36 3.54
CA LEU A 150 4.51 8.20 3.92
C LEU A 150 4.13 9.31 4.89
N THR A 151 2.89 9.80 4.76
CA THR A 151 2.29 10.71 5.73
C THR A 151 1.12 9.99 6.39
N LEU A 152 1.22 9.81 7.69
CA LEU A 152 0.21 9.15 8.51
C LEU A 152 -0.72 10.21 9.10
N LEU A 153 -2.02 9.98 8.92
CA LEU A 153 -3.06 10.87 9.41
C LEU A 153 -4.05 10.08 10.28
N ASP A 154 -4.45 10.67 11.39
CA ASP A 154 -5.51 10.12 12.24
C ASP A 154 -6.87 10.48 11.65
N ASN A 155 -7.44 9.54 10.93
CA ASN A 155 -8.73 9.71 10.26
C ASN A 155 -9.89 9.93 11.26
N ALA A 156 -9.82 9.31 12.43
CA ALA A 156 -10.84 9.46 13.48
C ALA A 156 -10.82 10.84 14.14
N ASN A 157 -9.67 11.53 14.12
CA ASN A 157 -9.48 12.85 14.72
C ASN A 157 -9.27 13.96 13.68
N GLY A 158 -10.03 13.92 12.58
CA GLY A 158 -10.04 14.97 11.57
C GLY A 158 -8.76 15.07 10.76
N CYS A 159 -8.08 13.94 10.54
CA CYS A 159 -6.83 13.83 9.77
C CYS A 159 -5.67 14.66 10.33
N THR A 160 -5.59 14.79 11.63
CA THR A 160 -4.40 15.35 12.27
C THR A 160 -3.21 14.41 12.03
N PRO A 161 -1.96 14.95 11.97
CA PRO A 161 -0.78 14.10 11.86
C PRO A 161 -0.72 13.06 12.98
N LEU A 162 -0.48 11.80 12.63
CA LEU A 162 -0.29 10.71 13.60
C LEU A 162 1.19 10.66 14.03
N ALA A 163 1.63 11.69 14.74
CA ALA A 163 2.99 11.81 15.22
C ALA A 163 3.31 10.73 16.27
N GLY A 164 4.53 10.17 16.22
CA GLY A 164 4.99 9.14 17.14
C GLY A 164 4.56 7.72 16.77
N ALA A 165 3.66 7.54 15.79
CA ALA A 165 3.37 6.23 15.25
C ALA A 165 4.62 5.65 14.55
N ALA A 166 4.79 4.33 14.58
CA ALA A 166 5.89 3.68 13.89
C ALA A 166 5.43 2.97 12.62
N VAL A 167 6.25 3.04 11.58
CA VAL A 167 6.03 2.32 10.32
C VAL A 167 7.15 1.33 10.11
N TYR A 168 6.79 0.07 9.95
CA TYR A 168 7.65 -0.96 9.41
C TYR A 168 7.42 -1.08 7.92
N ALA A 169 8.46 -0.92 7.09
CA ALA A 169 8.40 -1.08 5.65
C ALA A 169 9.32 -2.20 5.18
N TRP A 170 8.87 -2.96 4.16
CA TRP A 170 9.70 -3.97 3.51
C TRP A 170 9.27 -4.20 2.06
N HIS A 171 10.22 -4.69 1.24
CA HIS A 171 9.96 -5.07 -0.14
C HIS A 171 11.06 -5.99 -0.68
N CYS A 172 10.86 -6.52 -1.88
CA CYS A 172 11.83 -7.36 -2.58
C CYS A 172 12.99 -6.53 -3.14
N ASP A 173 14.13 -7.18 -3.42
CA ASP A 173 15.23 -6.59 -4.14
C ASP A 173 14.91 -6.40 -5.65
N LYS A 174 15.87 -5.89 -6.44
CA LYS A 174 15.72 -5.65 -7.88
C LYS A 174 15.44 -6.92 -8.69
N ASP A 175 15.78 -8.09 -8.15
CA ASP A 175 15.54 -9.40 -8.75
C ASP A 175 14.22 -10.03 -8.30
N GLY A 176 13.44 -9.35 -7.46
CA GLY A 176 12.17 -9.81 -6.92
C GLY A 176 12.30 -10.75 -5.73
N LYS A 177 13.46 -10.79 -5.04
CA LYS A 177 13.74 -11.69 -3.93
C LYS A 177 13.62 -10.96 -2.59
N TYR A 178 13.20 -11.70 -1.56
CA TYR A 178 13.05 -11.18 -0.22
C TYR A 178 14.17 -11.65 0.72
N SER A 179 14.85 -10.70 1.36
CA SER A 179 15.75 -10.98 2.47
C SER A 179 15.05 -11.80 3.56
N MET A 180 15.77 -12.60 4.31
CA MET A 180 15.32 -13.53 5.36
C MET A 180 14.57 -14.78 4.85
N TYR A 181 14.10 -14.81 3.58
CA TYR A 181 13.26 -15.90 3.05
C TYR A 181 13.87 -16.64 1.87
N ASP A 182 14.33 -15.93 0.86
CA ASP A 182 14.85 -16.55 -0.35
C ASP A 182 16.15 -17.33 -0.13
N ALA A 183 16.38 -18.32 -0.98
CA ALA A 183 17.60 -19.11 -0.94
C ALA A 183 18.84 -18.22 -1.09
N GLY A 184 19.79 -18.36 -0.18
CA GLY A 184 20.98 -17.53 -0.10
C GLY A 184 20.80 -16.19 0.61
N LEU A 185 19.55 -15.78 0.94
CA LEU A 185 19.25 -14.51 1.60
C LEU A 185 18.73 -14.66 3.04
N LYS A 186 18.72 -15.86 3.59
CA LYS A 186 18.18 -16.16 4.92
C LYS A 186 18.90 -15.42 6.06
N ASN A 187 20.15 -15.04 5.86
CA ASN A 187 20.95 -14.30 6.83
C ASN A 187 21.01 -12.78 6.52
N GLU A 188 20.33 -12.36 5.47
CA GLU A 188 20.20 -10.96 5.10
C GLU A 188 18.91 -10.36 5.66
N ASN A 189 18.94 -9.05 5.96
CA ASN A 189 17.77 -8.32 6.45
C ASN A 189 17.65 -6.89 5.84
N TYR A 190 18.30 -6.69 4.70
CA TYR A 190 18.17 -5.47 3.92
C TYR A 190 16.74 -5.29 3.39
N LEU A 191 16.42 -4.08 2.96
CA LEU A 191 15.11 -3.65 2.46
C LEU A 191 13.98 -3.90 3.47
N ARG A 192 14.34 -3.76 4.76
CA ARG A 192 13.45 -3.82 5.92
C ARG A 192 13.88 -2.78 6.95
N GLY A 193 12.94 -2.04 7.52
CA GLY A 193 13.26 -1.08 8.55
C GLY A 193 12.04 -0.45 9.17
N VAL A 194 12.21 0.10 10.36
CA VAL A 194 11.20 0.82 11.12
C VAL A 194 11.59 2.29 11.25
N GLN A 195 10.63 3.19 11.08
CA GLN A 195 10.78 4.63 11.33
C GLN A 195 9.62 5.13 12.18
N GLU A 196 9.90 6.10 13.05
CA GLU A 196 8.90 6.84 13.80
C GLU A 196 8.44 8.06 13.00
N ALA A 197 7.14 8.31 13.01
CA ALA A 197 6.54 9.46 12.34
C ALA A 197 6.87 10.75 13.10
N ASP A 198 7.34 11.74 12.36
CA ASP A 198 7.66 13.06 12.88
C ASP A 198 6.41 13.85 13.33
N ALA A 199 6.59 15.11 13.75
CA ALA A 199 5.51 15.99 14.18
C ALA A 199 4.46 16.28 13.06
N ASN A 200 4.81 16.04 11.79
CA ASN A 200 3.92 16.17 10.65
C ASN A 200 3.31 14.81 10.25
N GLY A 201 3.53 13.75 11.02
CA GLY A 201 3.10 12.40 10.71
C GLY A 201 3.93 11.73 9.60
N GLN A 202 5.11 12.25 9.26
CA GLN A 202 5.90 11.76 8.14
C GLN A 202 6.99 10.77 8.58
N VAL A 203 7.12 9.70 7.78
CA VAL A 203 8.27 8.79 7.81
C VAL A 203 8.91 8.76 6.44
N THR A 204 10.24 8.60 6.39
CA THR A 204 10.99 8.56 5.14
C THR A 204 12.00 7.41 5.16
N PHE A 205 11.98 6.59 4.11
CA PHE A 205 12.93 5.50 3.90
C PHE A 205 13.78 5.78 2.66
N GLN A 206 15.09 5.56 2.80
CA GLN A 206 16.03 5.49 1.69
C GLN A 206 16.19 4.01 1.31
N THR A 207 15.90 3.69 0.06
CA THR A 207 15.86 2.31 -0.42
C THR A 207 16.25 2.23 -1.90
N ILE A 208 15.98 1.11 -2.53
CA ILE A 208 16.05 0.91 -3.98
C ILE A 208 14.66 0.68 -4.55
N PHE A 209 14.48 0.90 -5.83
CA PHE A 209 13.25 0.55 -6.52
C PHE A 209 13.07 -0.97 -6.54
N PRO A 210 11.94 -1.51 -6.02
CA PRO A 210 11.73 -2.96 -5.97
C PRO A 210 11.61 -3.56 -7.38
N GLY A 211 12.02 -4.80 -7.52
CA GLY A 211 11.81 -5.58 -8.73
C GLY A 211 10.35 -5.98 -8.93
N ALA A 212 10.05 -6.49 -10.13
CA ALA A 212 8.79 -7.14 -10.45
C ALA A 212 9.00 -8.65 -10.49
N TYR A 213 8.39 -9.38 -9.56
CA TYR A 213 8.31 -10.84 -9.63
C TYR A 213 6.99 -11.30 -10.25
N SER A 214 6.89 -12.56 -10.60
CA SER A 214 5.75 -13.09 -11.34
C SER A 214 4.46 -13.00 -10.52
N GLY A 215 3.38 -12.52 -11.14
CA GLY A 215 2.03 -12.55 -10.57
C GLY A 215 1.67 -11.38 -9.67
N ARG A 216 2.62 -10.46 -9.37
CA ARG A 216 2.34 -9.29 -8.55
C ARG A 216 2.71 -7.99 -9.28
N TRP A 217 1.92 -6.96 -9.03
CA TRP A 217 2.27 -5.59 -9.37
C TRP A 217 3.42 -5.09 -8.45
N PRO A 218 4.37 -4.27 -8.93
CA PRO A 218 5.46 -3.75 -8.10
C PRO A 218 4.95 -2.93 -6.92
N HIS A 219 5.37 -3.31 -5.71
CA HIS A 219 4.83 -2.78 -4.48
C HIS A 219 5.83 -2.75 -3.33
N ILE A 220 5.50 -1.97 -2.32
CA ILE A 220 6.18 -1.89 -1.04
C ILE A 220 5.15 -2.18 0.04
N HIS A 221 5.43 -3.14 0.91
CA HIS A 221 4.60 -3.44 2.07
C HIS A 221 4.89 -2.47 3.21
N PHE A 222 3.89 -2.22 4.03
CA PHE A 222 4.08 -1.54 5.32
C PHE A 222 3.07 -1.98 6.37
N GLU A 223 3.51 -1.86 7.62
CA GLU A 223 2.68 -1.98 8.83
C GLU A 223 2.81 -0.70 9.64
N VAL A 224 1.70 -0.26 10.23
CA VAL A 224 1.64 0.89 11.13
C VAL A 224 1.38 0.40 12.54
N PHE A 225 2.14 0.90 13.50
CA PHE A 225 2.04 0.62 14.93
C PHE A 225 1.79 1.93 15.68
N GLU A 226 1.19 1.82 16.87
CA GLU A 226 0.90 2.97 17.73
C GLU A 226 2.17 3.74 18.13
N SER A 227 3.28 3.03 18.32
CA SER A 227 4.56 3.60 18.73
C SER A 227 5.74 2.74 18.33
N MET A 228 6.95 3.27 18.45
CA MET A 228 8.20 2.53 18.25
C MET A 228 8.33 1.34 19.21
N ASP A 229 7.98 1.53 20.49
CA ASP A 229 8.02 0.46 21.48
C ASP A 229 7.06 -0.67 21.12
N ASN A 230 5.87 -0.32 20.62
CA ASN A 230 4.89 -1.30 20.16
C ASN A 230 5.40 -2.08 18.94
N ALA A 231 6.00 -1.40 17.95
CA ALA A 231 6.56 -2.03 16.76
C ALA A 231 7.69 -3.01 17.11
N THR A 232 8.64 -2.60 17.97
CA THR A 232 9.81 -3.43 18.30
C THR A 232 9.51 -4.56 19.29
N ALA A 233 8.40 -4.47 20.00
CA ALA A 233 7.88 -5.56 20.85
C ALA A 233 6.96 -6.55 20.10
N ALA A 234 6.83 -6.43 18.77
CA ALA A 234 5.86 -7.16 17.96
C ALA A 234 4.42 -7.03 18.50
N GLY A 235 4.05 -5.81 18.86
CA GLY A 235 2.75 -5.47 19.42
C GLY A 235 1.64 -5.41 18.39
N GLN A 236 0.52 -4.83 18.75
CA GLN A 236 -0.63 -4.75 17.88
C GLN A 236 -0.37 -3.84 16.68
N VAL A 237 -0.62 -4.34 15.48
CA VAL A 237 -0.59 -3.60 14.22
C VAL A 237 -1.90 -2.81 14.09
N LEU A 238 -1.81 -1.51 13.84
CA LEU A 238 -2.95 -0.63 13.59
C LEU A 238 -3.46 -0.79 12.15
N ALA A 239 -2.53 -0.82 11.19
CA ALA A 239 -2.85 -0.95 9.77
C ALA A 239 -1.77 -1.78 9.05
N VAL A 240 -2.20 -2.60 8.09
CA VAL A 240 -1.35 -3.34 7.16
C VAL A 240 -1.82 -3.02 5.75
N SER A 241 -0.92 -2.56 4.88
CA SER A 241 -1.25 -2.31 3.49
C SER A 241 -0.02 -2.41 2.59
N GLN A 242 -0.21 -2.11 1.31
CA GLN A 242 0.83 -2.11 0.31
C GLN A 242 0.75 -0.83 -0.52
N ILE A 243 1.89 -0.28 -0.90
CA ILE A 243 2.01 0.86 -1.81
C ILE A 243 2.22 0.31 -3.22
N ALA A 244 1.32 0.63 -4.15
CA ALA A 244 1.47 0.31 -5.57
C ALA A 244 2.37 1.36 -6.24
N LEU A 245 3.40 0.92 -6.96
CA LEU A 245 4.24 1.83 -7.73
C LEU A 245 3.56 2.19 -9.05
N THR A 246 3.81 3.40 -9.57
CA THR A 246 3.17 3.85 -10.80
C THR A 246 3.72 3.12 -12.02
N ASP A 247 2.86 2.86 -13.02
CA ASP A 247 3.25 2.27 -14.29
C ASP A 247 4.41 3.03 -14.97
N ALA A 248 4.35 4.36 -14.94
CA ALA A 248 5.41 5.20 -15.51
C ALA A 248 6.75 5.05 -14.79
N ALA A 249 6.76 4.94 -13.46
CA ALA A 249 7.98 4.71 -12.69
C ALA A 249 8.56 3.31 -12.98
N CYS A 250 7.70 2.29 -13.02
CA CYS A 250 8.11 0.92 -13.32
C CYS A 250 8.74 0.82 -14.72
N LYS A 251 8.11 1.41 -15.75
CA LYS A 251 8.65 1.42 -17.12
C LYS A 251 10.00 2.11 -17.21
N ASP A 252 10.17 3.23 -16.51
CA ASP A 252 11.40 4.00 -16.50
C ASP A 252 12.55 3.20 -15.84
N VAL A 253 12.30 2.64 -14.64
CA VAL A 253 13.31 1.90 -13.89
C VAL A 253 13.64 0.55 -14.54
N TYR A 254 12.63 -0.18 -15.02
CA TYR A 254 12.86 -1.51 -15.61
C TYR A 254 13.50 -1.48 -17.00
N ALA A 255 13.67 -0.28 -17.59
CA ALA A 255 14.55 -0.08 -18.75
C ALA A 255 16.03 0.02 -18.36
N SER A 256 16.36 0.14 -17.05
CA SER A 256 17.73 0.26 -16.57
C SER A 256 18.42 -1.10 -16.47
N ALA A 257 19.75 -1.09 -16.59
CA ALA A 257 20.57 -2.29 -16.39
C ALA A 257 20.38 -2.86 -14.97
N GLY A 258 20.33 -4.19 -14.88
CA GLY A 258 20.13 -4.91 -13.64
C GLY A 258 18.67 -5.20 -13.29
N TYR A 259 17.69 -4.69 -14.08
CA TYR A 259 16.26 -4.95 -13.92
C TYR A 259 15.68 -5.83 -15.04
N GLU A 260 16.51 -6.59 -15.74
CA GLU A 260 16.08 -7.40 -16.89
C GLU A 260 15.02 -8.44 -16.54
N SER A 261 15.06 -8.97 -15.32
CA SER A 261 14.05 -9.89 -14.77
C SER A 261 12.70 -9.18 -14.61
N SER A 262 12.73 -8.00 -14.01
CA SER A 262 11.56 -7.15 -13.80
C SER A 262 10.95 -6.69 -15.12
N ALA A 263 11.78 -6.31 -16.10
CA ALA A 263 11.31 -5.95 -17.45
C ALA A 263 10.53 -7.08 -18.15
N ARG A 264 10.88 -8.35 -17.88
CA ARG A 264 10.17 -9.52 -18.42
C ARG A 264 8.87 -9.83 -17.67
N ASN A 265 8.84 -9.59 -16.35
CA ASN A 265 7.71 -9.94 -15.49
C ASN A 265 6.63 -8.87 -15.49
N PHE A 266 7.02 -7.61 -15.42
CA PHE A 266 6.12 -6.46 -15.29
C PHE A 266 4.96 -6.42 -16.31
N PRO A 267 5.17 -6.71 -17.62
CA PRO A 267 4.08 -6.67 -18.59
C PRO A 267 3.02 -7.77 -18.41
N ARG A 268 3.25 -8.74 -17.52
CA ARG A 268 2.35 -9.88 -17.30
C ARG A 268 1.29 -9.63 -16.25
N THR A 269 1.42 -8.54 -15.48
CA THR A 269 0.49 -8.19 -14.40
C THR A 269 0.06 -6.73 -14.58
N THR A 270 -1.20 -6.46 -14.34
CA THR A 270 -1.77 -5.10 -14.27
C THR A 270 -2.32 -4.87 -12.88
N LEU A 271 -2.55 -3.62 -12.47
CA LEU A 271 -3.22 -3.32 -11.20
C LEU A 271 -4.55 -4.07 -11.06
N THR A 272 -5.33 -4.13 -12.15
CA THR A 272 -6.64 -4.81 -12.15
C THR A 272 -6.56 -6.33 -12.20
N SER A 273 -5.41 -6.91 -12.55
CA SER A 273 -5.19 -8.37 -12.51
C SER A 273 -4.40 -8.82 -11.29
N ASP A 274 -3.85 -7.89 -10.53
CA ASP A 274 -3.14 -8.18 -9.28
C ASP A 274 -4.15 -8.63 -8.21
N ASN A 275 -3.78 -9.62 -7.41
CA ASN A 275 -4.67 -10.20 -6.41
C ASN A 275 -4.87 -9.34 -5.16
N VAL A 276 -4.07 -8.29 -4.99
CA VAL A 276 -4.17 -7.32 -3.89
C VAL A 276 -4.86 -6.05 -4.37
N PHE A 277 -4.40 -5.47 -5.49
CA PHE A 277 -4.90 -4.21 -6.01
C PHE A 277 -6.09 -4.36 -6.97
N GLY A 278 -6.49 -5.60 -7.30
CA GLY A 278 -7.46 -5.86 -8.37
C GLY A 278 -8.90 -5.48 -8.03
N ASP A 279 -9.25 -5.38 -6.77
CA ASP A 279 -10.60 -5.07 -6.31
C ASP A 279 -10.99 -3.60 -6.55
N ASP A 280 -10.05 -2.66 -6.42
CA ASP A 280 -10.27 -1.23 -6.66
C ASP A 280 -9.30 -0.62 -7.68
N GLY A 281 -8.37 -1.43 -8.24
CA GLY A 281 -7.31 -0.97 -9.14
C GLY A 281 -6.18 -0.22 -8.43
N GLY A 282 -6.06 -0.38 -7.12
CA GLY A 282 -5.03 0.24 -6.29
C GLY A 282 -5.17 1.76 -6.17
N ILE A 283 -6.37 2.32 -6.38
CA ILE A 283 -6.58 3.78 -6.45
C ILE A 283 -6.20 4.52 -5.16
N TYR A 284 -6.30 3.85 -4.02
CA TYR A 284 -5.94 4.40 -2.70
C TYR A 284 -4.51 4.06 -2.29
N GLN A 285 -3.85 3.13 -2.98
CA GLN A 285 -2.49 2.67 -2.68
C GLN A 285 -1.46 3.17 -3.70
N LEU A 286 -1.89 3.77 -4.82
CA LEU A 286 -0.99 4.21 -5.88
C LEU A 286 -0.13 5.38 -5.40
N ALA A 287 1.20 5.18 -5.42
CA ALA A 287 2.16 6.21 -5.05
C ALA A 287 2.12 7.41 -6.01
N THR A 288 2.46 8.58 -5.51
CA THR A 288 2.85 9.72 -6.35
C THR A 288 4.35 9.65 -6.64
N ARG A 289 4.78 10.10 -7.81
CA ARG A 289 6.18 10.04 -8.24
C ARG A 289 6.73 11.43 -8.53
N SER A 290 7.99 11.64 -8.13
CA SER A 290 8.87 12.70 -8.66
C SER A 290 10.22 12.09 -9.04
N GLY A 291 11.02 12.79 -9.86
CA GLY A 291 12.34 12.31 -10.29
C GLY A 291 12.30 11.32 -11.47
N SER A 292 13.43 10.69 -11.73
CA SER A 292 13.65 9.74 -12.85
C SER A 292 14.68 8.69 -12.47
N ALA A 293 14.69 7.54 -13.18
CA ALA A 293 15.67 6.47 -12.96
C ALA A 293 17.13 6.89 -13.12
N SER A 294 17.40 7.95 -13.90
CA SER A 294 18.75 8.45 -14.15
C SER A 294 19.21 9.57 -13.21
N GLY A 295 18.30 10.16 -12.45
CA GLY A 295 18.56 11.32 -11.59
C GLY A 295 18.30 11.10 -10.09
N GLY A 296 17.76 9.95 -9.71
CA GLY A 296 17.33 9.65 -8.34
C GLY A 296 15.95 10.21 -8.03
#